data_29615cb1600a0e5cb1e27af72459966d
#
_entry.id   29615cb1600a0e5cb1e27af72459966d
#
_cell.length_a   1.000
_cell.length_b   1.000
_cell.length_c   1.000
_cell.angle_alpha   90.00
_cell.angle_beta   90.00
_cell.angle_gamma   90.00
#
_symmetry.space_group_name_H-M   'P 1'
#
loop_
_entity.id
_entity.type
_entity.pdbx_description
1 polymer ?
#
loop_
_entity_poly.entity_id
_entity_poly.type
_entity_poly.pdbx_seq_one_letter_code
_entity_poly.pdbx_strand_id
1 'polypeptide(L)'
;MSRFWSAVVHGLTPYIPGEQPRMPNLVKLNTNENPYGPSPKVLEALRAEIGESLRLYPDPVSERLRQAIAGRHEVRAGNVFVGNGS
;
A
#
# COMPACT_ATOMS: atom_id res chain seq x y z
N MET A 1 10.58 12.54 25.95
CA MET A 1 9.32 11.86 25.70
C MET A 1 8.16 12.80 25.99
N SER A 2 7.08 12.73 25.23
CA SER A 2 5.94 13.63 25.43
C SER A 2 5.08 13.19 26.62
N ARG A 3 4.70 14.13 27.50
CA ARG A 3 3.76 13.89 28.61
C ARG A 3 2.35 13.50 28.12
N PHE A 4 2.07 13.70 26.85
CA PHE A 4 0.76 13.39 26.25
C PHE A 4 0.66 11.95 25.71
N TRP A 5 1.76 11.20 25.75
CA TRP A 5 1.77 9.82 25.31
C TRP A 5 1.12 8.90 26.35
N SER A 6 0.35 7.94 25.91
CA SER A 6 -0.17 6.90 26.78
C SER A 6 0.95 5.99 27.30
N ALA A 7 0.70 5.29 28.41
CA ALA A 7 1.66 4.35 28.99
C ALA A 7 2.13 3.26 27.99
N VAL A 8 1.21 2.83 27.12
CA VAL A 8 1.52 1.85 26.05
C VAL A 8 2.55 2.40 25.06
N VAL A 9 2.38 3.64 24.63
CA VAL A 9 3.28 4.27 23.66
C VAL A 9 4.69 4.46 24.23
N HIS A 10 4.83 4.69 25.54
CA HIS A 10 6.15 4.77 26.17
C HIS A 10 6.95 3.47 26.12
N GLY A 11 6.26 2.33 26.03
CA GLY A 11 6.89 1.00 25.94
C GLY A 11 7.19 0.56 24.51
N LEU A 12 6.77 1.34 23.47
CA LEU A 12 7.00 0.98 22.09
C LEU A 12 8.36 1.46 21.58
N THR A 13 9.04 0.59 20.84
CA THR A 13 10.21 0.97 20.05
C THR A 13 9.73 1.46 18.68
N PRO A 14 10.06 2.71 18.27
CA PRO A 14 9.69 3.18 16.94
C PRO A 14 10.26 2.30 15.84
N TYR A 15 9.48 2.09 14.79
CA TYR A 15 9.98 1.46 13.57
C TYR A 15 11.04 2.36 12.92
N ILE A 16 12.21 1.77 12.65
CA ILE A 16 13.29 2.42 11.91
C ILE A 16 13.34 1.77 10.52
N PRO A 17 13.14 2.54 9.45
CA PRO A 17 13.30 2.03 8.08
C PRO A 17 14.72 1.47 7.88
N GLY A 18 14.83 0.42 7.06
CA GLY A 18 16.12 -0.11 6.65
C GLY A 18 17.01 0.93 5.95
N GLU A 19 18.30 0.66 5.87
CA GLU A 19 19.26 1.55 5.22
C GLU A 19 18.85 1.88 3.78
N GLN A 20 18.99 3.15 3.41
CA GLN A 20 18.76 3.64 2.05
C GLN A 20 19.99 4.41 1.55
N PRO A 21 21.13 3.72 1.33
CA PRO A 21 22.35 4.37 0.88
C PRO A 21 22.18 4.92 -0.55
N ARG A 22 22.75 6.10 -0.80
CA ARG A 22 22.74 6.76 -2.11
C ARG A 22 24.09 6.56 -2.79
N MET A 23 24.29 5.41 -3.36
CA MET A 23 25.51 5.08 -4.12
C MET A 23 25.17 4.76 -5.57
N PRO A 24 26.03 5.11 -6.53
CA PRO A 24 25.84 4.70 -7.92
C PRO A 24 25.98 3.17 -8.04
N ASN A 25 25.19 2.57 -8.92
CA ASN A 25 25.20 1.13 -9.20
C ASN A 25 24.89 0.23 -7.99
N LEU A 26 24.11 0.73 -7.04
CA LEU A 26 23.68 -0.03 -5.88
C LEU A 26 22.76 -1.19 -6.28
N VAL A 27 23.04 -2.38 -5.80
CA VAL A 27 22.11 -3.52 -5.85
C VAL A 27 21.33 -3.53 -4.55
N LYS A 28 20.04 -3.16 -4.62
CA LYS A 28 19.17 -3.08 -3.47
C LYS A 28 18.45 -4.42 -3.26
N LEU A 29 18.65 -5.05 -2.10
CA LEU A 29 18.07 -6.35 -1.73
C LEU A 29 17.19 -6.28 -0.48
N ASN A 30 16.99 -5.09 0.11
CA ASN A 30 16.13 -4.90 1.27
C ASN A 30 14.72 -4.42 0.87
N THR A 31 13.81 -4.37 1.85
CA THR A 31 12.42 -3.85 1.74
C THR A 31 11.50 -4.65 0.81
N ASN A 32 11.91 -5.82 0.34
CA ASN A 32 11.10 -6.73 -0.49
C ASN A 32 10.50 -6.06 -1.75
N GLU A 33 11.24 -5.15 -2.37
CA GLU A 33 10.79 -4.53 -3.61
C GLU A 33 10.70 -5.53 -4.76
N ASN A 34 9.64 -5.44 -5.55
CA ASN A 34 9.52 -6.26 -6.76
C ASN A 34 10.47 -5.72 -7.84
N PRO A 35 11.37 -6.55 -8.44
CA PRO A 35 12.25 -6.11 -9.51
C PRO A 35 11.56 -5.77 -10.82
N TYR A 36 10.30 -6.18 -10.97
CA TYR A 36 9.48 -5.89 -12.15
C TYR A 36 8.47 -4.78 -11.85
N GLY A 37 8.34 -3.83 -12.77
CA GLY A 37 7.29 -2.82 -12.71
C GLY A 37 5.89 -3.39 -12.96
N PRO A 38 4.85 -2.57 -12.80
CA PRO A 38 3.47 -2.97 -13.11
C PRO A 38 3.30 -3.33 -14.59
N SER A 39 2.29 -4.12 -14.91
CA SER A 39 1.98 -4.43 -16.31
C SER A 39 1.62 -3.17 -17.10
N PRO A 40 1.83 -3.15 -18.44
CA PRO A 40 1.44 -2.01 -19.28
C PRO A 40 -0.03 -1.61 -19.12
N LYS A 41 -0.94 -2.58 -18.95
CA LYS A 41 -2.37 -2.33 -18.72
C LYS A 41 -2.64 -1.59 -17.41
N VAL A 42 -1.89 -1.88 -16.36
CA VAL A 42 -2.00 -1.16 -15.08
C VAL A 42 -1.55 0.29 -15.25
N LEU A 43 -0.45 0.53 -15.95
CA LEU A 43 0.06 1.88 -16.22
C LEU A 43 -0.92 2.70 -17.07
N GLU A 44 -1.55 2.07 -18.06
CA GLU A 44 -2.58 2.71 -18.87
C GLU A 44 -3.80 3.09 -18.03
N ALA A 45 -4.31 2.19 -17.20
CA ALA A 45 -5.43 2.44 -16.31
C ALA A 45 -5.12 3.59 -15.32
N LEU A 46 -3.91 3.59 -14.73
CA LEU A 46 -3.49 4.69 -13.84
C LEU A 46 -3.45 6.04 -14.55
N ARG A 47 -2.96 6.09 -15.78
CA ARG A 47 -2.96 7.34 -16.56
C ARG A 47 -4.36 7.83 -16.86
N ALA A 48 -5.30 6.94 -17.14
CA ALA A 48 -6.70 7.28 -17.41
C ALA A 48 -7.42 7.82 -16.15
N GLU A 49 -7.02 7.42 -14.96
CA GLU A 49 -7.59 7.89 -13.69
C GLU A 49 -7.04 9.25 -13.23
N ILE A 50 -5.95 9.73 -13.82
CA ILE A 50 -5.38 11.04 -13.47
C ILE A 50 -6.26 12.15 -14.04
N GLY A 51 -7.03 12.81 -13.17
CA GLY A 51 -7.94 13.87 -13.59
C GLY A 51 -8.73 14.45 -12.41
N GLU A 52 -9.84 15.12 -12.73
CA GLU A 52 -10.70 15.82 -11.77
C GLU A 52 -11.27 14.90 -10.66
N SER A 53 -11.42 13.60 -10.91
CA SER A 53 -11.90 12.62 -9.93
C SER A 53 -10.98 12.45 -8.73
N LEU A 54 -9.70 12.82 -8.84
CA LEU A 54 -8.74 12.74 -7.74
C LEU A 54 -9.10 13.63 -6.54
N ARG A 55 -9.97 14.63 -6.71
CA ARG A 55 -10.48 15.48 -5.63
C ARG A 55 -11.53 14.80 -4.74
N LEU A 56 -12.07 13.67 -5.19
CA LEU A 56 -13.16 12.97 -4.50
C LEU A 56 -12.61 12.01 -3.43
N TYR A 57 -13.42 11.75 -2.42
CA TYR A 57 -13.14 10.69 -1.46
C TYR A 57 -13.11 9.32 -2.15
N PRO A 58 -12.21 8.42 -1.76
CA PRO A 58 -12.25 7.04 -2.22
C PRO A 58 -13.48 6.32 -1.65
N ASP A 59 -13.87 5.23 -2.29
CA ASP A 59 -14.88 4.32 -1.74
C ASP A 59 -14.42 3.78 -0.38
N PRO A 60 -15.14 4.04 0.72
CA PRO A 60 -14.72 3.67 2.06
C PRO A 60 -14.61 2.17 2.29
N VAL A 61 -15.30 1.36 1.49
CA VAL A 61 -15.30 -0.10 1.59
C VAL A 61 -14.55 -0.78 0.43
N SER A 62 -13.99 -0.01 -0.50
CA SER A 62 -13.24 -0.52 -1.66
C SER A 62 -14.00 -1.63 -2.42
N GLU A 63 -15.29 -1.43 -2.66
CA GLU A 63 -16.18 -2.48 -3.18
C GLU A 63 -15.72 -3.03 -4.53
N ARG A 64 -15.36 -2.19 -5.48
CA ARG A 64 -14.85 -2.62 -6.79
C ARG A 64 -13.59 -3.47 -6.68
N LEU A 65 -12.67 -3.07 -5.81
CA LEU A 65 -11.43 -3.81 -5.56
C LEU A 65 -11.72 -5.18 -4.92
N ARG A 66 -12.59 -5.20 -3.91
CA ARG A 66 -13.00 -6.44 -3.24
C ARG A 66 -13.65 -7.42 -4.21
N GLN A 67 -14.52 -6.94 -5.08
CA GLN A 67 -15.16 -7.77 -6.12
C GLN A 67 -14.12 -8.31 -7.12
N ALA A 68 -13.18 -7.50 -7.56
CA ALA A 68 -12.12 -7.94 -8.48
C ALA A 68 -11.21 -9.01 -7.85
N ILE A 69 -10.82 -8.82 -6.59
CA ILE A 69 -10.03 -9.81 -5.83
C ILE A 69 -10.84 -11.10 -5.65
N ALA A 70 -12.10 -10.99 -5.24
CA ALA A 70 -12.98 -12.11 -5.03
C ALA A 70 -13.16 -12.95 -6.32
N GLY A 71 -13.39 -12.30 -7.46
CA GLY A 71 -13.48 -12.96 -8.76
C GLY A 71 -12.18 -13.65 -9.17
N ARG A 72 -11.03 -13.04 -8.88
CA ARG A 72 -9.71 -13.64 -9.18
C ARG A 72 -9.41 -14.89 -8.36
N HIS A 73 -9.90 -14.93 -7.11
CA HIS A 73 -9.67 -16.02 -6.16
C HIS A 73 -10.86 -16.96 -5.99
N GLU A 74 -11.92 -16.79 -6.78
CA GLU A 74 -13.14 -17.62 -6.74
C GLU A 74 -13.79 -17.70 -5.34
N VAL A 75 -13.78 -16.57 -4.63
CA VAL A 75 -14.41 -16.41 -3.31
C VAL A 75 -15.49 -15.34 -3.37
N ARG A 76 -16.30 -15.21 -2.31
CA ARG A 76 -17.28 -14.12 -2.20
C ARG A 76 -16.60 -12.82 -1.78
N ALA A 77 -17.08 -11.67 -2.26
CA ALA A 77 -16.56 -10.35 -1.86
C ALA A 77 -16.58 -10.13 -0.33
N GLY A 78 -17.56 -10.72 0.37
CA GLY A 78 -17.61 -10.71 1.84
C GLY A 78 -16.46 -11.45 2.55
N ASN A 79 -15.72 -12.29 1.83
CA ASN A 79 -14.53 -12.98 2.34
C ASN A 79 -13.23 -12.17 2.11
N VAL A 80 -13.32 -10.98 1.49
CA VAL A 80 -12.18 -10.13 1.19
C VAL A 80 -12.17 -8.94 2.13
N PHE A 81 -11.10 -8.76 2.85
CA PHE A 81 -10.80 -7.59 3.65
C PHE A 81 -9.64 -6.82 3.01
N VAL A 82 -9.80 -5.51 2.87
CA VAL A 82 -8.76 -4.61 2.35
C VAL A 82 -8.30 -3.70 3.49
N GLY A 83 -7.04 -3.74 3.82
CA GLY A 83 -6.43 -2.91 4.86
C GLY A 83 -5.21 -2.16 4.34
N ASN A 84 -4.80 -1.12 5.08
CA ASN A 84 -3.61 -0.34 4.77
C ASN A 84 -2.43 -0.86 5.61
N GLY A 85 -1.47 -1.45 4.93
CA GLY A 85 -0.33 -2.07 5.60
C GLY A 85 -0.63 -3.50 6.10
N SER A 86 0.24 -4.01 6.93
CA SER A 86 0.11 -5.35 7.51
C SER A 86 0.01 -5.33 9.03
#